data_b1dfe31fda8264d74a09ae9c168aa3de
#
_entry.id   b1dfe31fda8264d74a09ae9c168aa3de
#
_cell.length_a   1.000
_cell.length_b   1.000
_cell.length_c   1.000
_cell.angle_alpha   90.00
_cell.angle_beta   90.00
_cell.angle_gamma   90.00
#
_symmetry.space_group_name_H-M   'P 1'
#
loop_
_entity.id
_entity.type
_entity.pdbx_description
1 polymer ?
#
loop_
_entity_poly.entity_id
_entity_poly.type
_entity_poly.pdbx_seq_one_letter_code
_entity_poly.pdbx_strand_id
1 'polypeptide(L)'
;MTKSVDLEKGEKGQHCFFREHEPLPLEMKGILGSGGFGQVDRVLSLISFREYALKRVLRSTAFSGRGTECVKQFIAEIKALKRIRHRYVVEFVGSYTDSKYMGLIMSLVADMDLSTYLARADTARYRELRTFFGCLARALEFLHEQSIRHKDIKPSNILVHGGNVLYTDFGLALDFTDKDGSTTVSMVNGMTPRYCAPEVANYEPRNTSSDIWSLGVVFLEMTAVLKGRTVEYVYNFLKEHGSRQAFVRTNPTGTDALIIELKETGSPTDNAALVWVQDMVIL
;
A
#
# COMPACT_ATOMS: atom_id res chain seq x y z
N MET A 1 -30.46 -16.65 11.19
CA MET A 1 -30.49 -16.12 9.80
C MET A 1 -30.05 -14.65 9.68
N THR A 2 -29.93 -13.89 10.77
CA THR A 2 -29.63 -12.45 10.76
C THR A 2 -28.14 -12.11 10.63
N LYS A 3 -27.22 -12.93 11.11
CA LYS A 3 -25.77 -12.61 11.16
C LYS A 3 -25.05 -12.54 9.81
N SER A 4 -25.40 -13.40 8.85
CA SER A 4 -24.72 -13.44 7.55
C SER A 4 -25.04 -12.20 6.71
N VAL A 5 -26.25 -11.66 6.82
CA VAL A 5 -26.68 -10.46 6.10
C VAL A 5 -25.99 -9.19 6.62
N ASP A 6 -25.55 -9.20 7.88
CA ASP A 6 -24.88 -8.05 8.51
C ASP A 6 -23.41 -7.91 8.11
N LEU A 7 -22.80 -8.94 7.51
CA LEU A 7 -21.40 -8.91 7.07
C LEU A 7 -21.13 -7.83 6.00
N GLU A 8 -22.13 -7.56 5.16
CA GLU A 8 -22.07 -6.56 4.09
C GLU A 8 -23.06 -5.41 4.30
N LYS A 9 -23.90 -5.44 5.36
CA LYS A 9 -24.90 -4.42 5.63
C LYS A 9 -24.33 -3.24 6.42
N GLY A 10 -24.60 -2.08 5.90
CA GLY A 10 -24.39 -0.79 6.52
C GLY A 10 -23.23 -0.04 5.89
N GLU A 11 -23.32 1.29 5.92
CA GLU A 11 -22.29 2.20 5.38
C GLU A 11 -20.88 2.01 5.99
N LYS A 12 -20.73 1.13 6.99
CA LYS A 12 -19.48 0.90 7.73
C LYS A 12 -19.18 -0.57 8.05
N GLY A 13 -19.85 -1.56 7.42
CA GLY A 13 -19.63 -2.99 7.64
C GLY A 13 -19.51 -3.38 9.13
N GLN A 14 -20.17 -4.43 9.57
CA GLN A 14 -20.06 -4.89 10.96
C GLN A 14 -19.00 -5.98 11.07
N HIS A 15 -18.43 -6.14 12.28
CA HIS A 15 -17.62 -7.30 12.60
C HIS A 15 -18.54 -8.44 13.03
N CYS A 16 -18.47 -9.58 12.34
CA CYS A 16 -19.30 -10.75 12.60
C CYS A 16 -18.51 -11.87 13.26
N PHE A 17 -19.11 -12.58 14.22
CA PHE A 17 -18.52 -13.78 14.81
C PHE A 17 -19.27 -15.02 14.31
N PHE A 18 -18.51 -15.94 13.67
CA PHE A 18 -19.04 -17.23 13.19
C PHE A 18 -18.54 -18.36 14.09
N ARG A 19 -19.45 -19.23 14.52
CA ARG A 19 -19.11 -20.45 15.26
C ARG A 19 -18.60 -21.52 14.29
N GLU A 20 -18.01 -22.58 14.81
CA GLU A 20 -17.38 -23.64 14.02
C GLU A 20 -18.30 -24.30 13.00
N HIS A 21 -19.61 -24.34 13.25
CA HIS A 21 -20.61 -24.93 12.37
C HIS A 21 -21.45 -23.91 11.58
N GLU A 22 -21.16 -22.62 11.74
CA GLU A 22 -21.87 -21.57 11.00
C GLU A 22 -21.14 -21.33 9.65
N PRO A 23 -21.80 -21.56 8.49
CA PRO A 23 -21.18 -21.34 7.20
C PRO A 23 -20.93 -19.86 6.96
N LEU A 24 -19.73 -19.53 6.51
CA LEU A 24 -19.43 -18.20 5.97
C LEU A 24 -20.17 -18.04 4.63
N PRO A 25 -20.84 -16.91 4.38
CA PRO A 25 -21.53 -16.67 3.12
C PRO A 25 -20.55 -16.23 2.01
N LEU A 26 -19.39 -16.85 1.94
CA LEU A 26 -18.31 -16.54 1.00
C LEU A 26 -17.81 -17.81 0.32
N GLU A 27 -17.82 -17.81 -1.00
CA GLU A 27 -17.27 -18.90 -1.82
C GLU A 27 -15.85 -18.52 -2.27
N MET A 28 -14.88 -19.38 -1.98
CA MET A 28 -13.48 -19.19 -2.39
C MET A 28 -13.32 -19.38 -3.89
N LYS A 29 -12.76 -18.40 -4.60
CA LYS A 29 -12.53 -18.44 -6.06
C LYS A 29 -11.06 -18.59 -6.44
N GLY A 30 -10.13 -18.27 -5.54
CA GLY A 30 -8.69 -18.42 -5.77
C GLY A 30 -7.85 -17.59 -4.81
N ILE A 31 -6.55 -17.74 -4.90
CA ILE A 31 -5.57 -16.99 -4.10
C ILE A 31 -5.12 -15.79 -4.93
N LEU A 32 -5.15 -14.60 -4.35
CA LEU A 32 -4.61 -13.37 -4.94
C LEU A 32 -3.16 -13.13 -4.52
N GLY A 33 -2.81 -13.50 -3.29
CA GLY A 33 -1.46 -13.35 -2.78
C GLY A 33 -1.29 -13.94 -1.38
N SER A 34 -0.04 -14.14 -0.99
CA SER A 34 0.33 -14.56 0.37
C SER A 34 1.55 -13.76 0.82
N GLY A 35 1.58 -13.35 2.08
CA GLY A 35 2.67 -12.57 2.67
C GLY A 35 2.84 -12.83 4.16
N GLY A 36 3.76 -12.09 4.79
CA GLY A 36 4.07 -12.25 6.22
C GLY A 36 2.89 -12.01 7.16
N PHE A 37 1.85 -11.33 6.70
CA PHE A 37 0.67 -10.95 7.48
C PHE A 37 -0.59 -11.74 7.13
N GLY A 38 -0.49 -12.82 6.35
CA GLY A 38 -1.61 -13.68 6.00
C GLY A 38 -1.76 -13.94 4.51
N GLN A 39 -2.93 -14.44 4.13
CA GLN A 39 -3.30 -14.77 2.76
C GLN A 39 -4.43 -13.86 2.30
N VAL A 40 -4.38 -13.44 1.05
CA VAL A 40 -5.45 -12.70 0.38
C VAL A 40 -6.07 -13.59 -0.68
N ASP A 41 -7.37 -13.80 -0.58
CA ASP A 41 -8.13 -14.67 -1.46
C ASP A 41 -9.16 -13.85 -2.26
N ARG A 42 -9.46 -14.32 -3.47
CA ARG A 42 -10.63 -13.91 -4.24
C ARG A 42 -11.83 -14.70 -3.75
N VAL A 43 -12.88 -14.02 -3.35
CA VAL A 43 -14.11 -14.64 -2.85
C VAL A 43 -15.33 -14.07 -3.57
N LEU A 44 -16.33 -14.92 -3.76
CA LEU A 44 -17.67 -14.52 -4.18
C LEU A 44 -18.58 -14.47 -2.95
N SER A 45 -19.18 -13.33 -2.70
CA SER A 45 -20.23 -13.24 -1.68
C SER A 45 -21.50 -13.95 -2.15
N LEU A 46 -22.05 -14.81 -1.30
CA LEU A 46 -23.34 -15.46 -1.50
C LEU A 46 -24.53 -14.57 -1.11
N ILE A 47 -24.26 -13.34 -0.64
CA ILE A 47 -25.25 -12.34 -0.26
C ILE A 47 -25.47 -11.34 -1.40
N SER A 48 -24.38 -10.66 -1.82
CA SER A 48 -24.43 -9.62 -2.85
C SER A 48 -24.13 -10.13 -4.26
N PHE A 49 -23.64 -11.37 -4.39
CA PHE A 49 -23.14 -11.96 -5.65
C PHE A 49 -22.01 -11.13 -6.29
N ARG A 50 -21.24 -10.43 -5.46
CA ARG A 50 -20.06 -9.65 -5.87
C ARG A 50 -18.78 -10.36 -5.45
N GLU A 51 -17.73 -10.11 -6.19
CA GLU A 51 -16.39 -10.58 -5.83
C GLU A 51 -15.67 -9.55 -4.97
N TYR A 52 -14.95 -10.07 -3.98
CA TYR A 52 -14.17 -9.28 -3.02
C TYR A 52 -12.79 -9.88 -2.81
N ALA A 53 -11.86 -9.06 -2.31
CA ALA A 53 -10.61 -9.50 -1.75
C ALA A 53 -10.80 -9.79 -0.26
N LEU A 54 -10.46 -11.01 0.17
CA LEU A 54 -10.53 -11.45 1.56
C LEU A 54 -9.12 -11.67 2.11
N LYS A 55 -8.66 -10.78 2.99
CA LYS A 55 -7.42 -10.96 3.76
C LYS A 55 -7.71 -11.78 5.01
N ARG A 56 -7.00 -12.91 5.18
CA ARG A 56 -7.19 -13.82 6.33
C ARG A 56 -5.91 -13.94 7.14
N VAL A 57 -6.07 -13.87 8.47
CA VAL A 57 -5.00 -14.10 9.45
C VAL A 57 -5.41 -15.27 10.34
N LEU A 58 -4.50 -16.21 10.55
CA LEU A 58 -4.74 -17.37 11.43
C LEU A 58 -4.84 -16.92 12.90
N ARG A 59 -5.88 -17.33 13.62
CA ARG A 59 -6.05 -17.05 15.03
C ARG A 59 -5.00 -17.72 15.92
N SER A 60 -4.53 -18.90 15.53
CA SER A 60 -3.47 -19.62 16.25
C SER A 60 -2.16 -18.85 16.32
N THR A 61 -1.89 -17.97 15.34
CA THR A 61 -0.74 -17.08 15.37
C THR A 61 -0.86 -16.02 16.48
N ALA A 62 -2.07 -15.71 16.95
CA ALA A 62 -2.30 -14.70 18.01
C ALA A 62 -1.66 -15.06 19.36
N PHE A 63 -1.38 -16.34 19.62
CA PHE A 63 -0.82 -16.83 20.87
C PHE A 63 0.70 -16.97 20.87
N SER A 64 1.38 -16.73 19.74
CA SER A 64 2.83 -16.63 19.63
C SER A 64 3.25 -15.16 19.78
N GLY A 65 4.43 -14.85 20.31
CA GLY A 65 4.88 -13.45 20.51
C GLY A 65 4.83 -12.60 19.23
N ARG A 66 5.10 -13.17 18.05
CA ARG A 66 4.90 -12.52 16.74
C ARG A 66 3.43 -12.40 16.34
N GLY A 67 2.58 -13.31 16.79
CA GLY A 67 1.17 -13.32 16.46
C GLY A 67 0.36 -12.21 17.11
N THR A 68 0.75 -11.78 18.30
CA THR A 68 0.12 -10.63 18.96
C THR A 68 0.29 -9.36 18.12
N GLU A 69 1.44 -9.19 17.46
CA GLU A 69 1.67 -8.05 16.58
C GLU A 69 0.83 -8.14 15.29
N CYS A 70 0.73 -9.32 14.69
CA CYS A 70 -0.14 -9.54 13.51
C CYS A 70 -1.61 -9.21 13.81
N VAL A 71 -2.12 -9.58 14.99
CA VAL A 71 -3.49 -9.24 15.40
C VAL A 71 -3.65 -7.75 15.62
N LYS A 72 -2.69 -7.07 16.25
CA LYS A 72 -2.73 -5.62 16.42
C LYS A 72 -2.76 -4.89 15.08
N GLN A 73 -1.92 -5.32 14.15
CA GLN A 73 -1.88 -4.75 12.78
C GLN A 73 -3.19 -5.00 12.04
N PHE A 74 -3.76 -6.20 12.14
CA PHE A 74 -5.05 -6.51 11.54
C PHE A 74 -6.19 -5.64 12.11
N ILE A 75 -6.20 -5.43 13.42
CA ILE A 75 -7.18 -4.53 14.08
C ILE A 75 -6.95 -3.07 13.65
N ALA A 76 -5.69 -2.62 13.56
CA ALA A 76 -5.35 -1.28 13.10
C ALA A 76 -5.81 -1.04 11.65
N GLU A 77 -5.61 -2.03 10.77
CA GLU A 77 -6.07 -1.99 9.38
C GLU A 77 -7.60 -1.85 9.28
N ILE A 78 -8.36 -2.65 10.04
CA ILE A 78 -9.83 -2.52 10.10
C ILE A 78 -10.24 -1.13 10.60
N LYS A 79 -9.61 -0.63 11.65
CA LYS A 79 -9.92 0.70 12.22
C LYS A 79 -9.65 1.82 11.21
N ALA A 80 -8.51 1.78 10.52
CA ALA A 80 -8.15 2.75 9.50
C ALA A 80 -9.14 2.71 8.33
N LEU A 81 -9.38 1.54 7.74
CA LEU A 81 -10.26 1.39 6.59
C LEU A 81 -11.72 1.75 6.88
N LYS A 82 -12.21 1.53 8.11
CA LYS A 82 -13.57 1.98 8.52
C LYS A 82 -13.74 3.50 8.49
N ARG A 83 -12.68 4.27 8.65
CA ARG A 83 -12.70 5.74 8.63
C ARG A 83 -12.46 6.33 7.25
N ILE A 84 -11.81 5.55 6.36
CA ILE A 84 -11.40 6.01 5.05
C ILE A 84 -12.51 5.73 4.04
N ARG A 85 -12.89 6.74 3.25
CA ARG A 85 -13.70 6.56 2.06
C ARG A 85 -13.18 7.47 0.98
N HIS A 86 -12.39 6.92 0.07
CA HIS A 86 -11.77 7.66 -1.01
C HIS A 86 -11.61 6.79 -2.25
N ARG A 87 -11.83 7.36 -3.44
CA ARG A 87 -11.84 6.62 -4.73
C ARG A 87 -10.54 5.91 -5.06
N TYR A 88 -9.41 6.32 -4.48
CA TYR A 88 -8.07 5.75 -4.67
C TYR A 88 -7.55 5.04 -3.41
N VAL A 89 -8.44 4.53 -2.60
CA VAL A 89 -8.16 3.67 -1.45
C VAL A 89 -9.13 2.51 -1.49
N VAL A 90 -8.65 1.31 -1.16
CA VAL A 90 -9.53 0.13 -1.06
C VAL A 90 -10.62 0.37 -0.02
N GLU A 91 -11.85 -0.07 -0.32
CA GLU A 91 -12.99 0.16 0.55
C GLU A 91 -13.19 -1.03 1.51
N PHE A 92 -13.44 -0.73 2.77
CA PHE A 92 -13.85 -1.71 3.76
C PHE A 92 -15.29 -2.16 3.48
N VAL A 93 -15.49 -3.48 3.33
CA VAL A 93 -16.81 -4.08 3.16
C VAL A 93 -17.30 -4.70 4.46
N GLY A 94 -16.45 -5.48 5.12
CA GLY A 94 -16.80 -6.15 6.35
C GLY A 94 -15.61 -6.87 6.98
N SER A 95 -15.83 -7.40 8.18
CA SER A 95 -14.83 -8.23 8.84
C SER A 95 -15.49 -9.31 9.69
N TYR A 96 -14.80 -10.42 9.87
CA TYR A 96 -15.31 -11.51 10.69
C TYR A 96 -14.23 -12.18 11.52
N THR A 97 -14.66 -12.94 12.52
CA THR A 97 -13.84 -13.92 13.22
C THR A 97 -14.59 -15.25 13.25
N ASP A 98 -13.94 -16.32 12.83
CA ASP A 98 -14.41 -17.70 12.98
C ASP A 98 -13.50 -18.50 13.92
N SER A 99 -13.67 -19.84 13.99
CA SER A 99 -12.84 -20.71 14.84
C SER A 99 -11.37 -20.71 14.44
N LYS A 100 -11.03 -20.43 13.18
CA LYS A 100 -9.69 -20.59 12.60
C LYS A 100 -9.05 -19.26 12.17
N TYR A 101 -9.84 -18.32 11.63
CA TYR A 101 -9.37 -17.10 11.00
C TYR A 101 -10.01 -15.83 11.56
N MET A 102 -9.31 -14.74 11.40
CA MET A 102 -9.86 -13.39 11.32
C MET A 102 -9.83 -12.95 9.86
N GLY A 103 -10.96 -12.47 9.32
CA GLY A 103 -11.10 -12.08 7.93
C GLY A 103 -11.47 -10.60 7.78
N LEU A 104 -10.81 -9.93 6.84
CA LEU A 104 -11.09 -8.57 6.39
C LEU A 104 -11.53 -8.63 4.93
N ILE A 105 -12.74 -8.17 4.64
CA ILE A 105 -13.32 -8.13 3.31
C ILE A 105 -13.18 -6.71 2.77
N MET A 106 -12.55 -6.58 1.60
CA MET A 106 -12.31 -5.33 0.91
C MET A 106 -12.99 -5.34 -0.46
N SER A 107 -13.49 -4.17 -0.87
CA SER A 107 -14.07 -4.02 -2.21
C SER A 107 -13.01 -4.14 -3.27
N LEU A 108 -13.48 -4.58 -4.39
CA LEU A 108 -12.84 -4.95 -5.64
C LEU A 108 -11.70 -5.97 -5.50
N VAL A 109 -11.66 -6.83 -6.50
CA VAL A 109 -10.50 -7.66 -6.81
C VAL A 109 -9.70 -6.92 -7.86
N ALA A 110 -8.50 -6.49 -7.51
CA ALA A 110 -7.63 -5.75 -8.41
C ALA A 110 -7.10 -6.63 -9.55
N ASP A 111 -6.73 -6.00 -10.67
CA ASP A 111 -6.13 -6.70 -11.80
C ASP A 111 -4.70 -7.14 -11.46
N MET A 112 -3.94 -6.28 -10.78
CA MET A 112 -2.58 -6.53 -10.28
C MET A 112 -2.16 -5.45 -9.26
N ASP A 113 -0.98 -5.59 -8.68
CA ASP A 113 -0.30 -4.50 -7.96
C ASP A 113 0.54 -3.64 -8.92
N LEU A 114 0.94 -2.45 -8.45
CA LEU A 114 1.75 -1.51 -9.25
C LEU A 114 3.15 -2.07 -9.58
N SER A 115 3.73 -2.93 -8.73
CA SER A 115 5.03 -3.57 -9.02
C SER A 115 4.93 -4.46 -10.26
N THR A 116 3.88 -5.28 -10.32
CA THR A 116 3.57 -6.13 -11.47
C THR A 116 3.23 -5.28 -12.70
N TYR A 117 2.48 -4.18 -12.51
CA TYR A 117 2.14 -3.25 -13.58
C TYR A 117 3.39 -2.62 -14.20
N LEU A 118 4.30 -2.07 -13.37
CA LEU A 118 5.55 -1.43 -13.84
C LEU A 118 6.47 -2.41 -14.57
N ALA A 119 6.53 -3.67 -14.09
CA ALA A 119 7.32 -4.71 -14.75
C ALA A 119 6.78 -5.09 -16.14
N ARG A 120 5.49 -4.84 -16.42
CA ARG A 120 4.82 -5.19 -17.68
C ARG A 120 4.43 -3.98 -18.51
N ALA A 121 4.72 -2.76 -18.04
CA ALA A 121 4.32 -1.53 -18.72
C ALA A 121 5.08 -1.39 -20.03
N ASP A 122 4.32 -1.16 -21.08
CA ASP A 122 4.79 -0.78 -22.42
C ASP A 122 4.29 0.64 -22.78
N THR A 123 4.65 1.13 -23.96
CA THR A 123 4.26 2.46 -24.39
C THR A 123 2.75 2.68 -24.49
N ALA A 124 1.95 1.61 -24.69
CA ALA A 124 0.49 1.70 -24.72
C ALA A 124 -0.09 2.07 -23.34
N ARG A 125 0.60 1.67 -22.26
CA ARG A 125 0.19 1.95 -20.88
C ARG A 125 0.72 3.27 -20.32
N TYR A 126 1.62 3.97 -21.02
CA TYR A 126 2.22 5.22 -20.51
C TYR A 126 1.19 6.32 -20.28
N ARG A 127 0.14 6.40 -21.11
CA ARG A 127 -0.94 7.37 -20.89
C ARG A 127 -1.65 7.15 -19.56
N GLU A 128 -1.94 5.91 -19.25
CA GLU A 128 -2.57 5.49 -17.99
C GLU A 128 -1.61 5.75 -16.82
N LEU A 129 -0.34 5.31 -16.93
CA LEU A 129 0.67 5.49 -15.88
C LEU A 129 0.86 6.98 -15.48
N ARG A 130 0.78 7.91 -16.45
CA ARG A 130 0.84 9.36 -16.16
C ARG A 130 -0.30 9.84 -15.26
N THR A 131 -1.47 9.21 -15.32
CA THR A 131 -2.60 9.60 -14.45
C THR A 131 -2.42 9.18 -13.00
N PHE A 132 -1.63 8.13 -12.77
CA PHE A 132 -1.43 7.56 -11.44
C PHE A 132 -0.74 8.51 -10.46
N PHE A 133 0.15 9.39 -10.93
CA PHE A 133 0.83 10.37 -10.08
C PHE A 133 -0.17 11.25 -9.32
N GLY A 134 -1.09 11.88 -10.03
CA GLY A 134 -2.11 12.73 -9.42
C GLY A 134 -3.09 11.95 -8.54
N CYS A 135 -3.45 10.72 -8.95
CA CYS A 135 -4.35 9.87 -8.18
C CYS A 135 -3.73 9.48 -6.82
N LEU A 136 -2.45 9.08 -6.81
CA LEU A 136 -1.72 8.70 -5.59
C LEU A 136 -1.45 9.91 -4.69
N ALA A 137 -1.00 11.04 -5.26
CA ALA A 137 -0.79 12.26 -4.48
C ALA A 137 -2.08 12.72 -3.79
N ARG A 138 -3.21 12.75 -4.52
CA ARG A 138 -4.52 13.16 -3.96
C ARG A 138 -5.01 12.21 -2.87
N ALA A 139 -4.81 10.91 -3.03
CA ALA A 139 -5.19 9.93 -2.02
C ALA A 139 -4.33 10.07 -0.75
N LEU A 140 -3.02 10.32 -0.90
CA LEU A 140 -2.13 10.53 0.25
C LEU A 140 -2.46 11.81 1.00
N GLU A 141 -2.72 12.90 0.28
CA GLU A 141 -3.20 14.17 0.86
C GLU A 141 -4.45 13.92 1.71
N PHE A 142 -5.46 13.24 1.15
CA PHE A 142 -6.68 12.88 1.87
C PHE A 142 -6.40 12.04 3.13
N LEU A 143 -5.51 11.05 3.07
CA LEU A 143 -5.15 10.25 4.25
C LEU A 143 -4.56 11.12 5.36
N HIS A 144 -3.66 12.04 5.02
CA HIS A 144 -3.04 12.96 5.97
C HIS A 144 -4.05 13.95 6.55
N GLU A 145 -4.99 14.47 5.75
CA GLU A 145 -6.13 15.28 6.22
C GLU A 145 -7.02 14.51 7.22
N GLN A 146 -7.17 13.20 7.04
CA GLN A 146 -7.89 12.33 7.98
C GLN A 146 -7.04 11.87 9.18
N SER A 147 -5.85 12.47 9.36
CA SER A 147 -4.90 12.12 10.43
C SER A 147 -4.45 10.65 10.37
N ILE A 148 -4.29 10.10 9.19
CA ILE A 148 -3.83 8.73 8.97
C ILE A 148 -2.52 8.74 8.17
N ARG A 149 -1.46 8.11 8.71
CA ARG A 149 -0.23 7.80 7.99
C ARG A 149 -0.26 6.34 7.54
N HIS A 150 0.13 6.09 6.30
CA HIS A 150 0.15 4.74 5.73
C HIS A 150 1.33 3.90 6.26
N LYS A 151 2.54 4.47 6.30
CA LYS A 151 3.79 3.91 6.83
C LYS A 151 4.42 2.75 6.04
N ASP A 152 3.77 2.24 4.99
CA ASP A 152 4.33 1.19 4.12
C ASP A 152 3.94 1.42 2.65
N ILE A 153 4.15 2.65 2.15
CA ILE A 153 3.92 2.97 0.75
C ILE A 153 5.01 2.33 -0.11
N LYS A 154 4.59 1.47 -1.03
CA LYS A 154 5.44 0.76 -2.00
C LYS A 154 4.57 0.23 -3.14
N PRO A 155 5.12 -0.09 -4.32
CA PRO A 155 4.34 -0.57 -5.46
C PRO A 155 3.48 -1.80 -5.18
N SER A 156 3.93 -2.74 -4.34
CA SER A 156 3.14 -3.92 -3.98
C SER A 156 1.93 -3.61 -3.07
N ASN A 157 1.89 -2.44 -2.42
CA ASN A 157 0.77 -1.96 -1.62
C ASN A 157 -0.08 -0.91 -2.36
N ILE A 158 0.11 -0.81 -3.67
CA ILE A 158 -0.70 0.01 -4.58
C ILE A 158 -1.31 -0.94 -5.61
N LEU A 159 -2.62 -1.05 -5.64
CA LEU A 159 -3.35 -1.90 -6.57
C LEU A 159 -3.70 -1.13 -7.84
N VAL A 160 -3.74 -1.84 -8.97
CA VAL A 160 -4.20 -1.32 -10.26
C VAL A 160 -5.47 -2.06 -10.66
N HIS A 161 -6.52 -1.31 -10.99
CA HIS A 161 -7.80 -1.87 -11.43
C HIS A 161 -8.52 -0.93 -12.38
N GLY A 162 -8.86 -1.43 -13.58
CA GLY A 162 -9.63 -0.68 -14.57
C GLY A 162 -9.03 0.70 -14.90
N GLY A 163 -7.70 0.82 -15.00
CA GLY A 163 -7.01 2.07 -15.29
C GLY A 163 -6.91 3.05 -14.11
N ASN A 164 -7.21 2.61 -12.89
CA ASN A 164 -7.07 3.40 -11.66
C ASN A 164 -6.09 2.73 -10.70
N VAL A 165 -5.61 3.53 -9.73
CA VAL A 165 -4.74 3.05 -8.64
C VAL A 165 -5.39 3.23 -7.29
N LEU A 166 -5.12 2.29 -6.36
CA LEU A 166 -5.70 2.33 -5.01
C LEU A 166 -4.64 1.92 -3.98
N TYR A 167 -4.52 2.69 -2.91
CA TYR A 167 -3.75 2.26 -1.74
C TYR A 167 -4.44 1.10 -1.03
N THR A 168 -3.64 0.14 -0.56
CA THR A 168 -4.06 -1.03 0.23
C THR A 168 -3.05 -1.32 1.34
N ASP A 169 -3.35 -2.28 2.21
CA ASP A 169 -2.51 -2.74 3.33
C ASP A 169 -2.20 -1.66 4.38
N PHE A 170 -3.22 -1.29 5.13
CA PHE A 170 -3.13 -0.34 6.25
C PHE A 170 -2.69 -0.99 7.57
N GLY A 171 -2.10 -2.17 7.54
CA GLY A 171 -1.68 -2.92 8.74
C GLY A 171 -0.63 -2.20 9.60
N LEU A 172 0.18 -1.33 9.01
CA LEU A 172 1.14 -0.46 9.70
C LEU A 172 0.62 0.97 9.92
N ALA A 173 -0.58 1.28 9.42
CA ALA A 173 -1.13 2.64 9.50
C ALA A 173 -1.25 3.14 10.93
N LEU A 174 -1.02 4.43 11.11
CA LEU A 174 -1.15 5.13 12.39
C LEU A 174 -2.23 6.19 12.29
N ASP A 175 -3.22 6.06 13.15
CA ASP A 175 -4.16 7.13 13.48
C ASP A 175 -3.53 8.03 14.53
N PHE A 176 -3.39 9.33 14.23
CA PHE A 176 -2.81 10.32 15.12
C PHE A 176 -3.78 11.43 15.52
N THR A 177 -5.10 11.18 15.39
CA THR A 177 -6.16 12.15 15.75
C THR A 177 -6.07 12.61 17.20
N ASP A 178 -5.74 11.69 18.11
CA ASP A 178 -5.69 11.95 19.58
C ASP A 178 -4.26 12.28 20.07
N LYS A 179 -3.32 12.57 19.21
CA LYS A 179 -1.92 12.86 19.58
C LYS A 179 -1.60 14.31 19.29
N ASP A 180 -0.82 14.96 20.17
CA ASP A 180 -0.27 16.30 19.98
C ASP A 180 0.74 16.32 18.82
N GLY A 181 0.23 16.16 17.59
CA GLY A 181 0.98 16.13 16.36
C GLY A 181 1.19 14.74 15.76
N SER A 182 1.60 14.73 14.49
CA SER A 182 1.81 13.51 13.70
C SER A 182 3.11 12.78 14.01
N THR A 183 3.95 13.30 14.91
CA THR A 183 5.30 12.78 15.18
C THR A 183 5.30 11.55 16.09
N THR A 184 6.05 10.51 15.74
CA THR A 184 6.22 9.29 16.53
C THR A 184 7.67 8.86 16.61
N VAL A 185 8.06 8.25 17.75
CA VAL A 185 9.41 7.76 18.06
C VAL A 185 9.42 6.24 18.35
N SER A 186 8.30 5.54 18.12
CA SER A 186 8.17 4.11 18.40
C SER A 186 9.08 3.25 17.49
N MET A 187 9.47 2.06 17.99
CA MET A 187 10.22 1.07 17.21
C MET A 187 9.57 0.81 15.85
N VAL A 188 10.39 0.65 14.80
CA VAL A 188 9.93 0.40 13.43
C VAL A 188 9.72 -1.09 13.25
N ASN A 189 8.49 -1.54 13.32
CA ASN A 189 8.12 -2.91 12.95
C ASN A 189 7.63 -2.93 11.51
N GLY A 190 8.25 -3.75 10.65
CA GLY A 190 7.77 -3.97 9.27
C GLY A 190 8.23 -2.94 8.23
N MET A 191 9.38 -2.27 8.44
CA MET A 191 9.97 -1.36 7.47
C MET A 191 10.34 -2.09 6.16
N THR A 192 9.98 -1.51 5.01
CA THR A 192 10.49 -1.93 3.70
C THR A 192 11.73 -1.08 3.34
N PRO A 193 12.97 -1.62 3.40
CA PRO A 193 14.20 -0.80 3.34
C PRO A 193 14.32 0.07 2.09
N ARG A 194 13.81 -0.38 0.95
CA ARG A 194 13.90 0.31 -0.34
C ARG A 194 13.15 1.64 -0.36
N TYR A 195 12.00 1.73 0.28
CA TYR A 195 11.10 2.89 0.26
C TYR A 195 11.15 3.71 1.55
N CYS A 196 11.91 3.25 2.52
CA CYS A 196 12.01 3.83 3.84
C CYS A 196 12.70 5.20 3.81
N ALA A 197 12.10 6.19 4.43
CA ALA A 197 12.68 7.51 4.61
C ALA A 197 13.91 7.48 5.56
N PRO A 198 14.87 8.43 5.45
CA PRO A 198 16.07 8.46 6.28
C PRO A 198 15.78 8.45 7.78
N GLU A 199 14.88 9.31 8.23
CA GLU A 199 14.49 9.42 9.65
C GLU A 199 13.86 8.14 10.18
N VAL A 200 13.15 7.39 9.33
CA VAL A 200 12.59 6.09 9.70
C VAL A 200 13.67 5.04 9.85
N ALA A 201 14.67 5.03 8.95
CA ALA A 201 15.79 4.11 8.99
C ALA A 201 16.70 4.38 10.20
N ASN A 202 16.83 5.64 10.62
CA ASN A 202 17.66 6.08 11.74
C ASN A 202 16.93 6.01 13.10
N TYR A 203 15.65 5.54 13.12
CA TYR A 203 14.81 5.52 14.33
C TYR A 203 14.56 6.91 14.94
N GLU A 204 14.60 7.95 14.11
CA GLU A 204 14.38 9.33 14.50
C GLU A 204 12.86 9.67 14.58
N PRO A 205 12.49 10.82 15.17
CA PRO A 205 11.14 11.33 15.15
C PRO A 205 10.61 11.45 13.70
N ARG A 206 9.43 10.92 13.41
CA ARG A 206 8.85 10.85 12.07
C ARG A 206 7.41 11.32 12.05
N ASN A 207 7.03 11.94 10.96
CA ASN A 207 5.71 12.48 10.71
C ASN A 207 5.15 12.04 9.34
N THR A 208 4.26 12.81 8.74
CA THR A 208 3.68 12.55 7.41
C THR A 208 4.71 12.62 6.27
N SER A 209 5.84 13.32 6.45
CA SER A 209 6.91 13.43 5.44
C SER A 209 7.49 12.06 5.07
N SER A 210 7.50 11.10 6.00
CA SER A 210 7.98 9.74 5.69
C SER A 210 7.11 9.00 4.65
N ASP A 211 5.80 9.26 4.60
CA ASP A 211 4.93 8.74 3.54
C ASP A 211 5.18 9.46 2.21
N ILE A 212 5.44 10.78 2.26
CA ILE A 212 5.79 11.58 1.07
C ILE A 212 7.10 11.08 0.47
N TRP A 213 8.13 10.84 1.29
CA TRP A 213 9.37 10.21 0.85
C TRP A 213 9.12 8.89 0.13
N SER A 214 8.37 7.98 0.77
CA SER A 214 8.09 6.66 0.21
C SER A 214 7.37 6.77 -1.14
N LEU A 215 6.41 7.69 -1.27
CA LEU A 215 5.73 7.99 -2.53
C LEU A 215 6.69 8.59 -3.56
N GLY A 216 7.64 9.43 -3.16
CA GLY A 216 8.68 9.98 -4.02
C GLY A 216 9.55 8.89 -4.66
N VAL A 217 9.92 7.86 -3.90
CA VAL A 217 10.64 6.69 -4.43
C VAL A 217 9.78 5.90 -5.42
N VAL A 218 8.48 5.73 -5.14
CA VAL A 218 7.53 5.12 -6.09
C VAL A 218 7.43 5.95 -7.37
N PHE A 219 7.38 7.27 -7.26
CA PHE A 219 7.34 8.18 -8.41
C PHE A 219 8.62 8.13 -9.25
N LEU A 220 9.79 7.94 -8.61
CA LEU A 220 11.05 7.72 -9.34
C LEU A 220 10.98 6.45 -10.19
N GLU A 221 10.50 5.33 -9.64
CA GLU A 221 10.30 4.08 -10.38
C GLU A 221 9.29 4.23 -11.54
N MET A 222 8.15 4.88 -11.28
CA MET A 222 7.14 5.16 -12.32
C MET A 222 7.72 6.04 -13.45
N THR A 223 8.50 7.07 -13.09
CA THR A 223 9.12 7.97 -14.07
C THR A 223 10.18 7.25 -14.88
N ALA A 224 11.01 6.41 -14.26
CA ALA A 224 11.98 5.60 -14.99
C ALA A 224 11.29 4.72 -16.06
N VAL A 225 10.15 4.10 -15.73
CA VAL A 225 9.36 3.31 -16.69
C VAL A 225 8.82 4.19 -17.81
N LEU A 226 8.29 5.38 -17.55
CA LEU A 226 7.85 6.34 -18.57
C LEU A 226 9.00 6.81 -19.49
N LYS A 227 10.24 6.79 -18.98
CA LYS A 227 11.47 7.10 -19.72
C LYS A 227 12.04 5.88 -20.47
N GLY A 228 11.31 4.76 -20.51
CA GLY A 228 11.73 3.53 -21.19
C GLY A 228 12.78 2.72 -20.44
N ARG A 229 12.98 3.00 -19.15
CA ARG A 229 13.84 2.21 -18.26
C ARG A 229 13.01 1.20 -17.48
N THR A 230 13.66 0.24 -16.82
CA THR A 230 13.00 -0.69 -15.88
C THR A 230 13.22 -0.24 -14.46
N VAL A 231 12.40 -0.75 -13.53
CA VAL A 231 12.63 -0.56 -12.08
C VAL A 231 13.99 -1.15 -11.67
N GLU A 232 14.39 -2.28 -12.24
CA GLU A 232 15.71 -2.88 -12.00
C GLU A 232 16.86 -1.97 -12.46
N TYR A 233 16.70 -1.27 -13.59
CA TYR A 233 17.68 -0.29 -14.04
C TYR A 233 17.97 0.79 -13.00
N VAL A 234 16.94 1.32 -12.34
CA VAL A 234 17.11 2.33 -11.28
C VAL A 234 18.10 1.86 -10.21
N TYR A 235 17.91 0.64 -9.69
CA TYR A 235 18.73 0.11 -8.61
C TYR A 235 20.11 -0.33 -9.05
N ASN A 236 20.27 -0.79 -10.28
CA ASN A 236 21.58 -1.10 -10.86
C ASN A 236 22.38 0.19 -11.10
N PHE A 237 21.72 1.24 -11.63
CA PHE A 237 22.36 2.56 -11.78
C PHE A 237 22.85 3.11 -10.43
N LEU A 238 22.04 3.05 -9.38
CA LEU A 238 22.45 3.51 -8.04
C LEU A 238 23.65 2.73 -7.48
N LYS A 239 23.76 1.41 -7.74
CA LYS A 239 24.93 0.59 -7.32
C LYS A 239 26.22 0.94 -8.07
N GLU A 240 26.11 1.55 -9.23
CA GLU A 240 27.26 1.91 -10.05
C GLU A 240 27.69 3.38 -9.89
N HIS A 241 26.80 4.25 -9.37
CA HIS A 241 27.01 5.68 -9.28
C HIS A 241 26.91 6.22 -7.86
N GLY A 242 27.48 7.39 -7.62
CA GLY A 242 27.48 8.08 -6.33
C GLY A 242 28.13 7.26 -5.22
N SER A 243 27.44 7.08 -4.09
CA SER A 243 27.92 6.26 -2.97
C SER A 243 27.89 4.75 -3.24
N ARG A 244 27.39 4.32 -4.40
CA ARG A 244 27.21 2.92 -4.82
C ARG A 244 26.30 2.11 -3.88
N GLN A 245 25.39 2.78 -3.18
CA GLN A 245 24.38 2.16 -2.36
C GLN A 245 23.07 2.02 -3.16
N ALA A 246 22.40 0.88 -3.02
CA ALA A 246 21.22 0.56 -3.82
C ALA A 246 19.96 1.37 -3.46
N PHE A 247 19.95 2.09 -2.33
CA PHE A 247 18.76 2.78 -1.84
C PHE A 247 18.87 4.30 -2.01
N VAL A 248 17.81 4.93 -2.44
CA VAL A 248 17.73 6.40 -2.62
C VAL A 248 18.23 7.15 -1.38
N ARG A 249 17.76 6.78 -0.18
CA ARG A 249 18.15 7.44 1.08
C ARG A 249 19.65 7.38 1.42
N THR A 250 20.35 6.37 0.93
CA THR A 250 21.79 6.18 1.21
C THR A 250 22.69 6.62 0.05
N ASN A 251 22.08 7.07 -1.06
CA ASN A 251 22.80 7.44 -2.27
C ASN A 251 22.21 8.71 -2.92
N PRO A 252 22.20 9.86 -2.24
CA PRO A 252 21.66 11.09 -2.79
C PRO A 252 22.38 11.52 -4.08
N THR A 253 23.73 11.48 -4.13
CA THR A 253 24.50 11.84 -5.33
C THR A 253 24.25 10.90 -6.51
N GLY A 254 24.04 9.61 -6.27
CA GLY A 254 23.65 8.65 -7.31
C GLY A 254 22.22 8.90 -7.78
N THR A 255 21.33 9.32 -6.89
CA THR A 255 19.94 9.68 -7.22
C THR A 255 19.91 10.95 -8.07
N ASP A 256 20.69 11.97 -7.75
CA ASP A 256 20.83 13.18 -8.58
C ASP A 256 21.33 12.84 -10.00
N ALA A 257 22.38 12.00 -10.09
CA ALA A 257 22.92 11.55 -11.38
C ALA A 257 21.85 10.78 -12.20
N LEU A 258 21.06 9.92 -11.55
CA LEU A 258 19.96 9.20 -12.21
C LEU A 258 18.88 10.17 -12.72
N ILE A 259 18.49 11.17 -11.92
CA ILE A 259 17.50 12.16 -12.34
C ILE A 259 17.99 12.96 -13.54
N ILE A 260 19.28 13.32 -13.60
CA ILE A 260 19.88 14.00 -14.76
C ILE A 260 19.82 13.08 -15.97
N GLU A 261 20.22 11.82 -15.87
CA GLU A 261 20.15 10.83 -16.94
C GLU A 261 18.72 10.66 -17.47
N LEU A 262 17.74 10.53 -16.55
CA LEU A 262 16.34 10.40 -16.92
C LEU A 262 15.77 11.66 -17.59
N LYS A 263 16.23 12.87 -17.26
CA LYS A 263 15.84 14.12 -17.93
C LYS A 263 16.26 14.15 -19.40
N GLU A 264 17.39 13.55 -19.71
CA GLU A 264 17.95 13.47 -21.07
C GLU A 264 17.37 12.30 -21.87
N THR A 265 16.71 11.34 -21.22
CA THR A 265 16.15 10.13 -21.82
C THR A 265 14.64 10.26 -22.08
N GLY A 266 14.14 9.64 -23.13
CA GLY A 266 12.70 9.51 -23.41
C GLY A 266 12.00 10.83 -23.69
N SER A 267 10.69 10.90 -23.36
CA SER A 267 9.87 12.09 -23.64
C SER A 267 10.13 13.24 -22.67
N PRO A 268 10.41 14.48 -23.15
CA PRO A 268 10.54 15.65 -22.27
C PRO A 268 9.27 15.95 -21.45
N THR A 269 8.10 15.54 -21.90
CA THR A 269 6.83 15.77 -21.17
C THR A 269 6.82 15.12 -19.79
N ASP A 270 7.58 14.04 -19.60
CA ASP A 270 7.66 13.32 -18.34
C ASP A 270 8.69 13.91 -17.35
N ASN A 271 9.41 14.98 -17.76
CA ASN A 271 10.38 15.66 -16.89
C ASN A 271 9.71 16.38 -15.70
N ALA A 272 8.45 16.77 -15.83
CA ALA A 272 7.71 17.39 -14.72
C ALA A 272 7.64 16.46 -13.50
N ALA A 273 7.49 15.14 -13.72
CA ALA A 273 7.47 14.16 -12.63
C ALA A 273 8.81 14.09 -11.88
N LEU A 274 9.95 14.33 -12.57
CA LEU A 274 11.27 14.34 -11.93
C LEU A 274 11.47 15.54 -10.99
N VAL A 275 10.78 16.67 -11.24
CA VAL A 275 10.78 17.81 -10.30
C VAL A 275 10.11 17.39 -9.00
N TRP A 276 8.93 16.77 -9.08
CA TRP A 276 8.23 16.26 -7.87
C TRP A 276 9.08 15.23 -7.11
N VAL A 277 9.75 14.32 -7.85
CA VAL A 277 10.67 13.34 -7.22
C VAL A 277 11.78 14.07 -6.46
N GLN A 278 12.43 15.08 -7.06
CA GLN A 278 13.46 15.86 -6.39
C GLN A 278 12.97 16.49 -5.08
N ASP A 279 11.81 17.16 -5.13
CA ASP A 279 11.21 17.80 -3.96
C ASP A 279 10.82 16.80 -2.86
N MET A 280 10.54 15.53 -3.21
CA MET A 280 10.09 14.51 -2.27
C MET A 280 11.23 13.66 -1.65
N VAL A 281 12.37 13.52 -2.34
CA VAL A 281 13.45 12.61 -1.91
C VAL A 281 14.83 13.27 -1.75
N ILE A 282 14.95 14.59 -1.95
CA ILE A 282 16.21 15.34 -1.83
C ILE A 282 16.10 16.47 -0.78
N LEU A 283 15.08 16.43 0.07
CA LEU A 283 14.89 17.37 1.19
C LEU A 283 15.92 17.15 2.30
#